data_5c321cf420d47e88d4ce4f3bb2bdc42e
#
_entry.id   5c321cf420d47e88d4ce4f3bb2bdc42e
#
_cell.length_a   1.000
_cell.length_b   1.000
_cell.length_c   1.000
_cell.angle_alpha   90.00
_cell.angle_beta   90.00
_cell.angle_gamma   90.00
#
_symmetry.space_group_name_H-M   'P 1'
#
loop_
_entity.id
_entity.type
_entity.pdbx_description
1 polymer ?
#
loop_
_entity_poly.entity_id
_entity_poly.type
_entity_poly.pdbx_seq_one_letter_code
_entity_poly.pdbx_strand_id
1 'polypeptide(L)'
;MRRIYLVCSLLVAMVVMCGCNTNCGVKGVKHVVMIGLDGLAGNTVEAAEMPTVKMMMENGAWTLQARSILPSSSACNWASMYMGVGPEMHGYNTWGSRKPDFPSIELSENGMMPTIFTALRRHNAEYNLAAFYEWEVQGDLIDNKAVTYHKHIPMGESRSADITNAYIDYLKANKPAFSICIFDSPDVEGHRYGWGSEEYMKRLPEVDAHIARIVEATKEAGTYDDTIFMIVSDHGGIGTGHGSTSMAEMEAVLVFFGKCIKKGYKIDVPVVRYDTAPTIARIFGADAPAVWRGRVIEEAFE
;
A
#
# COMPACT_ATOMS: atom_id res chain seq x y z
N MET A 1 33.97 -41.43 64.28
CA MET A 1 32.95 -40.42 63.85
C MET A 1 33.23 -40.03 62.42
N ARG A 2 32.51 -40.61 61.45
CA ARG A 2 32.63 -40.29 60.02
C ARG A 2 31.57 -39.25 59.65
N ARG A 3 31.98 -38.07 59.20
CA ARG A 3 31.08 -37.02 58.69
C ARG A 3 30.82 -37.31 57.19
N ILE A 4 29.55 -37.56 56.88
CA ILE A 4 29.06 -37.71 55.52
C ILE A 4 28.69 -36.31 55.02
N TYR A 5 29.36 -35.84 53.96
CA TYR A 5 28.99 -34.61 53.26
C TYR A 5 27.98 -34.98 52.16
N LEU A 6 26.76 -34.47 52.32
CA LEU A 6 25.71 -34.58 51.31
C LEU A 6 25.94 -33.42 50.31
N VAL A 7 26.32 -33.81 49.07
CA VAL A 7 26.43 -32.86 47.96
C VAL A 7 25.06 -32.79 47.28
N CYS A 8 24.34 -31.70 47.52
CA CYS A 8 23.13 -31.39 46.74
C CYS A 8 23.52 -30.78 45.39
N SER A 9 23.43 -31.60 44.35
CA SER A 9 23.55 -31.08 42.97
C SER A 9 22.24 -30.43 42.53
N LEU A 10 22.20 -29.10 42.48
CA LEU A 10 21.12 -28.36 41.82
C LEU A 10 21.30 -28.46 40.31
N LEU A 11 20.47 -29.25 39.65
CA LEU A 11 20.29 -29.18 38.21
C LEU A 11 19.43 -27.96 37.91
N VAL A 12 20.04 -26.88 37.42
CA VAL A 12 19.33 -25.78 36.80
C VAL A 12 18.97 -26.18 35.38
N ALA A 13 17.73 -26.59 35.17
CA ALA A 13 17.18 -26.78 33.83
C ALA A 13 17.00 -25.40 33.20
N MET A 14 17.92 -24.99 32.34
CA MET A 14 17.76 -23.81 31.48
C MET A 14 16.75 -24.16 30.41
N VAL A 15 15.47 -23.79 30.62
CA VAL A 15 14.45 -23.80 29.57
C VAL A 15 14.81 -22.69 28.60
N VAL A 16 15.51 -23.02 27.54
CA VAL A 16 15.63 -22.15 26.37
C VAL A 16 14.26 -22.08 25.74
N MET A 17 13.48 -21.07 26.11
CA MET A 17 12.32 -20.67 25.33
C MET A 17 12.82 -20.15 23.99
N CYS A 18 12.97 -21.04 23.02
CA CYS A 18 13.06 -20.68 21.63
C CYS A 18 11.70 -20.09 21.26
N GLY A 19 11.57 -18.77 21.43
CA GLY A 19 10.46 -18.02 20.89
C GLY A 19 10.58 -18.10 19.37
N CYS A 20 9.93 -19.11 18.79
CA CYS A 20 9.59 -19.06 17.37
C CYS A 20 8.65 -17.86 17.18
N ASN A 21 9.20 -16.68 16.92
CA ASN A 21 8.49 -15.61 16.27
C ASN A 21 8.23 -16.06 14.82
N THR A 22 7.35 -17.03 14.64
CA THR A 22 6.77 -17.28 13.34
C THR A 22 5.81 -16.13 13.11
N ASN A 23 6.25 -15.10 12.38
CA ASN A 23 5.36 -14.12 11.77
C ASN A 23 4.44 -14.91 10.82
N CYS A 24 3.33 -15.44 11.35
CA CYS A 24 2.34 -16.07 10.51
C CYS A 24 1.58 -14.95 9.79
N GLY A 25 1.59 -14.96 8.47
CA GLY A 25 0.76 -14.08 7.64
C GLY A 25 -0.73 -14.23 7.96
N VAL A 26 -1.56 -13.42 7.32
CA VAL A 26 -3.03 -13.52 7.45
C VAL A 26 -3.49 -14.83 6.80
N LYS A 27 -4.17 -15.67 7.60
CA LYS A 27 -4.51 -17.04 7.21
C LYS A 27 -5.33 -17.11 5.91
N GLY A 28 -4.79 -17.84 4.93
CA GLY A 28 -5.47 -18.11 3.67
C GLY A 28 -5.42 -16.96 2.67
N VAL A 29 -4.73 -15.87 2.97
CA VAL A 29 -4.44 -14.81 1.99
C VAL A 29 -3.24 -15.23 1.15
N LYS A 30 -3.38 -15.15 -0.17
CA LYS A 30 -2.33 -15.44 -1.14
C LYS A 30 -2.02 -14.25 -2.03
N HIS A 31 -2.95 -13.32 -2.13
CA HIS A 31 -2.87 -12.19 -3.05
C HIS A 31 -3.20 -10.87 -2.34
N VAL A 32 -2.44 -9.84 -2.63
CA VAL A 32 -2.80 -8.45 -2.30
C VAL A 32 -2.80 -7.64 -3.60
N VAL A 33 -3.92 -7.03 -3.89
CA VAL A 33 -4.14 -6.13 -5.02
C VAL A 33 -4.29 -4.72 -4.46
N MET A 34 -3.28 -3.87 -4.63
CA MET A 34 -3.32 -2.47 -4.22
C MET A 34 -3.61 -1.59 -5.43
N ILE A 35 -4.72 -0.88 -5.39
CA ILE A 35 -5.14 0.07 -6.41
C ILE A 35 -4.95 1.47 -5.85
N GLY A 36 -4.07 2.24 -6.47
CA GLY A 36 -3.76 3.61 -6.08
C GLY A 36 -4.48 4.61 -6.97
N LEU A 37 -5.05 5.63 -6.34
CA LEU A 37 -5.74 6.74 -6.99
C LEU A 37 -5.03 8.03 -6.58
N ASP A 38 -4.18 8.56 -7.47
CA ASP A 38 -3.45 9.79 -7.17
C ASP A 38 -4.43 10.94 -6.91
N GLY A 39 -4.21 11.68 -5.83
CA GLY A 39 -5.00 12.85 -5.48
C GLY A 39 -6.46 12.59 -5.09
N LEU A 40 -6.87 11.35 -4.76
CA LEU A 40 -8.25 11.10 -4.29
C LEU A 40 -8.41 11.62 -2.85
N ALA A 41 -9.03 12.79 -2.73
CA ALA A 41 -9.29 13.42 -1.45
C ALA A 41 -10.38 12.66 -0.66
N GLY A 42 -10.09 12.38 0.63
CA GLY A 42 -11.02 11.63 1.48
C GLY A 42 -12.40 12.28 1.62
N ASN A 43 -12.46 13.61 1.66
CA ASN A 43 -13.70 14.38 1.79
C ASN A 43 -14.61 14.35 0.55
N THR A 44 -14.15 13.81 -0.59
CA THR A 44 -14.97 13.74 -1.82
C THR A 44 -15.70 12.41 -1.98
N VAL A 45 -15.23 11.35 -1.34
CA VAL A 45 -15.71 9.97 -1.57
C VAL A 45 -17.16 9.76 -1.18
N GLU A 46 -17.62 10.36 -0.07
CA GLU A 46 -19.00 10.19 0.39
C GLU A 46 -20.01 10.73 -0.63
N ALA A 47 -19.70 11.89 -1.25
CA ALA A 47 -20.54 12.53 -2.26
C ALA A 47 -20.37 11.93 -3.67
N ALA A 48 -19.27 11.22 -3.92
CA ALA A 48 -18.95 10.69 -5.25
C ALA A 48 -19.82 9.46 -5.61
N GLU A 49 -20.03 9.27 -6.91
CA GLU A 49 -20.63 8.05 -7.46
C GLU A 49 -19.55 6.98 -7.64
N MET A 50 -19.14 6.35 -6.53
CA MET A 50 -18.15 5.28 -6.50
C MET A 50 -18.74 4.00 -5.88
N PRO A 51 -19.66 3.30 -6.57
CA PRO A 51 -20.39 2.17 -6.00
C PRO A 51 -19.48 1.01 -5.61
N THR A 52 -18.39 0.75 -6.34
CA THR A 52 -17.45 -0.32 -6.02
C THR A 52 -16.66 0.00 -4.74
N VAL A 53 -16.11 1.20 -4.64
CA VAL A 53 -15.39 1.64 -3.43
C VAL A 53 -16.32 1.67 -2.22
N LYS A 54 -17.56 2.16 -2.37
CA LYS A 54 -18.56 2.17 -1.29
C LYS A 54 -18.93 0.74 -0.86
N MET A 55 -19.13 -0.17 -1.78
CA MET A 55 -19.35 -1.59 -1.47
C MET A 55 -18.17 -2.18 -0.70
N MET A 56 -16.93 -1.85 -1.10
CA MET A 56 -15.72 -2.27 -0.36
C MET A 56 -15.66 -1.67 1.04
N MET A 57 -16.08 -0.42 1.24
CA MET A 57 -16.17 0.21 2.57
C MET A 57 -17.24 -0.47 3.45
N GLU A 58 -18.40 -0.78 2.90
CA GLU A 58 -19.49 -1.46 3.60
C GLU A 58 -19.13 -2.90 4.02
N ASN A 59 -18.28 -3.56 3.26
CA ASN A 59 -17.87 -4.95 3.49
C ASN A 59 -16.39 -5.11 3.86
N GLY A 60 -15.74 -4.03 4.26
CA GLY A 60 -14.33 -3.97 4.58
C GLY A 60 -14.01 -3.03 5.74
N ALA A 61 -12.73 -2.73 5.92
CA ALA A 61 -12.22 -1.79 6.91
C ALA A 61 -11.66 -0.55 6.19
N TRP A 62 -11.98 0.65 6.67
CA TRP A 62 -11.68 1.85 5.92
C TRP A 62 -11.50 3.11 6.78
N THR A 63 -10.76 4.07 6.25
CA THR A 63 -10.73 5.46 6.70
C THR A 63 -10.60 6.39 5.51
N LEU A 64 -11.26 7.54 5.57
CA LEU A 64 -11.14 8.64 4.61
C LEU A 64 -10.21 9.76 5.14
N GLN A 65 -9.56 9.51 6.27
CA GLN A 65 -8.71 10.45 6.99
C GLN A 65 -7.30 9.89 7.24
N ALA A 66 -6.85 8.97 6.37
CA ALA A 66 -5.49 8.52 6.43
C ALA A 66 -4.53 9.69 6.11
N ARG A 67 -3.56 9.91 6.99
CA ARG A 67 -2.72 11.10 6.95
C ARG A 67 -1.61 10.98 5.92
N SER A 68 -1.57 11.94 4.98
CA SER A 68 -0.42 12.15 4.10
C SER A 68 0.78 12.66 4.89
N ILE A 69 1.97 12.45 4.31
CA ILE A 69 3.23 12.97 4.84
C ILE A 69 3.47 14.36 4.22
N LEU A 70 4.18 15.22 4.94
CA LEU A 70 4.60 16.52 4.42
C LEU A 70 5.94 16.40 3.65
N PRO A 71 6.02 17.05 2.50
CA PRO A 71 4.95 17.74 1.79
C PRO A 71 3.87 16.75 1.30
N SER A 72 2.59 17.18 1.28
CA SER A 72 1.46 16.38 0.79
C SER A 72 1.51 16.26 -0.75
N SER A 73 2.55 15.63 -1.25
CA SER A 73 2.91 15.54 -2.67
C SER A 73 3.18 14.11 -3.09
N SER A 74 2.98 13.79 -4.37
CA SER A 74 2.90 12.45 -4.90
C SER A 74 4.16 11.62 -4.64
N ALA A 75 5.35 12.01 -5.12
CA ALA A 75 6.55 11.18 -4.92
C ALA A 75 6.89 10.96 -3.44
N CYS A 76 6.68 11.98 -2.58
CA CYS A 76 6.93 11.87 -1.14
C CYS A 76 6.02 10.82 -0.49
N ASN A 77 4.75 10.84 -0.83
CA ASN A 77 3.74 9.97 -0.21
C ASN A 77 3.76 8.55 -0.79
N TRP A 78 3.92 8.39 -2.11
CA TRP A 78 4.10 7.07 -2.71
C TRP A 78 5.37 6.39 -2.20
N ALA A 79 6.52 7.11 -2.15
CA ALA A 79 7.74 6.58 -1.54
C ALA A 79 7.52 6.16 -0.09
N SER A 80 6.85 7.00 0.72
CA SER A 80 6.53 6.68 2.11
C SER A 80 5.67 5.42 2.23
N MET A 81 4.67 5.24 1.37
CA MET A 81 3.84 4.03 1.33
C MET A 81 4.64 2.76 1.00
N TYR A 82 5.60 2.88 0.09
CA TYR A 82 6.42 1.71 -0.29
C TYR A 82 7.57 1.43 0.67
N MET A 83 8.13 2.46 1.31
CA MET A 83 9.35 2.40 2.12
C MET A 83 9.10 2.40 3.64
N GLY A 84 7.85 2.53 4.09
CA GLY A 84 7.46 2.44 5.50
C GLY A 84 8.08 3.51 6.41
N VAL A 85 8.53 4.64 5.84
CA VAL A 85 9.14 5.78 6.56
C VAL A 85 8.76 7.10 5.88
N GLY A 86 9.01 8.22 6.56
CA GLY A 86 8.80 9.56 6.00
C GLY A 86 9.95 10.07 5.12
N PRO A 87 9.75 11.23 4.44
CA PRO A 87 10.73 11.86 3.57
C PRO A 87 12.07 12.13 4.24
N GLU A 88 12.09 12.47 5.52
CA GLU A 88 13.29 12.69 6.33
C GLU A 88 14.22 11.47 6.40
N MET A 89 13.71 10.28 6.08
CA MET A 89 14.47 9.04 6.11
C MET A 89 14.74 8.48 4.72
N HIS A 90 13.76 8.49 3.81
CA HIS A 90 13.96 7.97 2.46
C HIS A 90 14.52 8.98 1.47
N GLY A 91 14.45 10.27 1.77
CA GLY A 91 15.08 11.33 0.97
C GLY A 91 14.29 11.86 -0.22
N TYR A 92 13.14 11.30 -0.59
CA TYR A 92 12.27 11.81 -1.64
C TYR A 92 11.40 12.92 -1.07
N ASN A 93 11.71 14.19 -1.40
CA ASN A 93 11.16 15.35 -0.72
C ASN A 93 10.46 16.36 -1.64
N THR A 94 10.43 16.11 -2.94
CA THR A 94 9.72 16.95 -3.91
C THR A 94 8.67 16.15 -4.68
N TRP A 95 7.68 16.82 -5.27
CA TRP A 95 6.54 16.19 -5.94
C TRP A 95 6.94 15.17 -7.02
N GLY A 96 8.04 15.42 -7.73
CA GLY A 96 8.51 14.63 -8.85
C GLY A 96 9.89 14.01 -8.63
N SER A 97 10.32 13.80 -7.37
CA SER A 97 11.61 13.18 -7.08
C SER A 97 11.73 11.81 -7.71
N ARG A 98 12.65 11.66 -8.67
CA ARG A 98 12.98 10.37 -9.33
C ARG A 98 14.14 9.65 -8.63
N LYS A 99 14.82 10.30 -7.74
CA LYS A 99 15.87 9.81 -6.85
C LYS A 99 15.79 10.58 -5.53
N PRO A 100 16.36 10.07 -4.45
CA PRO A 100 16.40 10.83 -3.20
C PRO A 100 17.06 12.20 -3.40
N ASP A 101 16.41 13.26 -2.96
CA ASP A 101 16.92 14.65 -3.01
C ASP A 101 18.08 14.85 -2.03
N PHE A 102 18.15 14.01 -1.01
CA PHE A 102 19.27 13.85 -0.06
C PHE A 102 19.41 12.35 0.31
N PRO A 103 20.57 11.92 0.84
CA PRO A 103 20.83 10.50 1.07
C PRO A 103 19.79 9.83 1.96
N SER A 104 19.25 8.69 1.52
CA SER A 104 18.43 7.81 2.36
C SER A 104 19.27 7.32 3.54
N ILE A 105 18.61 7.16 4.71
CA ILE A 105 19.29 6.73 5.95
C ILE A 105 19.84 5.31 5.88
N GLU A 106 19.24 4.47 5.06
CA GLU A 106 19.63 3.06 4.84
C GLU A 106 19.40 2.68 3.39
N LEU A 107 20.26 1.83 2.84
CA LEU A 107 20.08 1.25 1.51
C LEU A 107 20.02 -0.26 1.60
N SER A 108 19.13 -0.85 0.83
CA SER A 108 19.07 -2.29 0.59
C SER A 108 20.24 -2.74 -0.30
N GLU A 109 20.37 -4.05 -0.48
CA GLU A 109 21.28 -4.66 -1.45
C GLU A 109 21.06 -4.19 -2.90
N ASN A 110 19.90 -3.62 -3.17
CA ASN A 110 19.53 -3.11 -4.48
C ASN A 110 19.95 -1.63 -4.69
N GLY A 111 20.42 -0.96 -3.63
CA GLY A 111 20.95 0.39 -3.68
C GLY A 111 19.91 1.50 -3.50
N MET A 112 18.71 1.15 -2.99
CA MET A 112 17.68 2.09 -2.58
C MET A 112 17.13 1.76 -1.19
N MET A 113 16.39 2.69 -0.58
CA MET A 113 15.69 2.42 0.68
C MET A 113 14.86 1.14 0.56
N PRO A 114 14.91 0.21 1.56
CA PRO A 114 14.12 -1.02 1.49
C PRO A 114 12.63 -0.73 1.33
N THR A 115 12.04 -1.28 0.26
CA THR A 115 10.61 -1.14 -0.05
C THR A 115 9.83 -2.39 0.38
N ILE A 116 8.51 -2.32 0.32
CA ILE A 116 7.66 -3.51 0.48
C ILE A 116 8.01 -4.60 -0.54
N PHE A 117 8.38 -4.23 -1.78
CA PHE A 117 8.82 -5.20 -2.79
C PHE A 117 10.12 -5.89 -2.35
N THR A 118 11.09 -5.14 -1.81
CA THR A 118 12.32 -5.69 -1.22
C THR A 118 12.01 -6.68 -0.09
N ALA A 119 11.13 -6.29 0.83
CA ALA A 119 10.76 -7.14 1.98
C ALA A 119 10.07 -8.44 1.53
N LEU A 120 9.13 -8.36 0.59
CA LEU A 120 8.43 -9.53 0.05
C LEU A 120 9.36 -10.44 -0.76
N ARG A 121 10.30 -9.89 -1.53
CA ARG A 121 11.30 -10.67 -2.27
C ARG A 121 12.26 -11.41 -1.34
N ARG A 122 12.68 -10.78 -0.24
CA ARG A 122 13.48 -11.43 0.82
C ARG A 122 12.70 -12.53 1.53
N HIS A 123 11.41 -12.31 1.76
CA HIS A 123 10.53 -13.29 2.40
C HIS A 123 10.33 -14.54 1.54
N ASN A 124 10.08 -14.36 0.24
CA ASN A 124 9.92 -15.46 -0.71
C ASN A 124 10.42 -15.06 -2.11
N ALA A 125 11.52 -15.69 -2.52
CA ALA A 125 12.13 -15.43 -3.83
C ALA A 125 11.21 -15.79 -5.02
N GLU A 126 10.23 -16.68 -4.83
CA GLU A 126 9.31 -17.15 -5.88
C GLU A 126 8.06 -16.27 -6.02
N TYR A 127 7.86 -15.28 -5.16
CA TYR A 127 6.69 -14.41 -5.30
C TYR A 127 6.70 -13.66 -6.63
N ASN A 128 5.59 -13.73 -7.34
CA ASN A 128 5.34 -12.84 -8.46
C ASN A 128 4.89 -11.49 -7.89
N LEU A 129 5.71 -10.47 -8.10
CA LEU A 129 5.48 -9.10 -7.62
C LEU A 129 5.36 -8.18 -8.84
N ALA A 130 4.26 -7.43 -8.97
CA ALA A 130 3.99 -6.65 -10.17
C ALA A 130 3.63 -5.19 -9.87
N ALA A 131 3.99 -4.29 -10.79
CA ALA A 131 3.66 -2.87 -10.69
C ALA A 131 3.24 -2.31 -12.04
N PHE A 132 2.07 -1.68 -12.08
CA PHE A 132 1.55 -0.95 -13.22
C PHE A 132 1.22 0.48 -12.79
N TYR A 133 1.61 1.46 -13.57
CA TYR A 133 1.44 2.86 -13.20
C TYR A 133 1.33 3.77 -14.42
N GLU A 134 0.56 4.83 -14.29
CA GLU A 134 0.38 5.85 -15.33
C GLU A 134 1.46 6.93 -15.24
N TRP A 135 1.87 7.32 -14.04
CA TRP A 135 2.93 8.29 -13.83
C TRP A 135 4.32 7.62 -13.82
N GLU A 136 5.18 8.03 -14.74
CA GLU A 136 6.50 7.40 -14.95
C GLU A 136 7.37 7.38 -13.69
N VAL A 137 7.28 8.40 -12.83
CA VAL A 137 8.07 8.51 -11.59
C VAL A 137 7.81 7.36 -10.62
N GLN A 138 6.63 6.74 -10.64
CA GLN A 138 6.36 5.55 -9.83
C GLN A 138 7.41 4.45 -10.01
N GLY A 139 7.94 4.30 -11.23
CA GLY A 139 8.99 3.34 -11.53
C GLY A 139 10.32 3.60 -10.82
N ASP A 140 10.56 4.84 -10.39
CA ASP A 140 11.76 5.22 -9.64
C ASP A 140 11.57 5.08 -8.10
N LEU A 141 10.30 4.90 -7.65
CA LEU A 141 9.96 4.76 -6.23
C LEU A 141 9.83 3.30 -5.79
N ILE A 142 9.65 2.37 -6.73
CA ILE A 142 9.61 0.93 -6.46
C ILE A 142 11.01 0.33 -6.63
N ASP A 143 11.26 -0.81 -5.95
CA ASP A 143 12.52 -1.56 -6.13
C ASP A 143 12.43 -2.43 -7.40
N ASN A 144 12.88 -1.90 -8.52
CA ASN A 144 12.84 -2.56 -9.84
C ASN A 144 13.61 -3.90 -9.89
N LYS A 145 14.57 -4.13 -8.97
CA LYS A 145 15.28 -5.41 -8.87
C LYS A 145 14.51 -6.43 -8.04
N ALA A 146 13.58 -5.99 -7.21
CA ALA A 146 12.74 -6.86 -6.39
C ALA A 146 11.46 -7.28 -7.11
N VAL A 147 10.89 -6.44 -7.99
CA VAL A 147 9.66 -6.79 -8.75
C VAL A 147 9.95 -7.83 -9.83
N THR A 148 8.94 -8.66 -10.14
CA THR A 148 8.97 -9.62 -11.25
C THR A 148 8.67 -8.93 -12.57
N TYR A 149 7.73 -7.98 -12.53
CA TYR A 149 7.30 -7.25 -13.71
C TYR A 149 6.79 -5.86 -13.34
N HIS A 150 7.20 -4.84 -14.09
CA HIS A 150 6.60 -3.52 -13.97
C HIS A 150 6.39 -2.89 -15.35
N LYS A 151 5.39 -2.02 -15.45
CA LYS A 151 5.06 -1.37 -16.71
C LYS A 151 4.49 0.03 -16.48
N HIS A 152 5.11 1.01 -17.11
CA HIS A 152 4.58 2.34 -17.28
C HIS A 152 3.63 2.35 -18.50
N ILE A 153 2.40 2.84 -18.31
CA ILE A 153 1.39 3.01 -19.36
C ILE A 153 0.72 4.35 -19.07
N PRO A 154 1.10 5.42 -19.78
CA PRO A 154 0.54 6.74 -19.53
C PRO A 154 -0.97 6.76 -19.81
N MET A 155 -1.73 7.51 -19.03
CA MET A 155 -3.19 7.59 -19.14
C MET A 155 -3.67 7.97 -20.55
N GLY A 156 -3.08 8.98 -21.16
CA GLY A 156 -3.38 9.43 -22.51
C GLY A 156 -4.88 9.63 -22.79
N GLU A 157 -5.27 9.41 -24.05
CA GLU A 157 -6.67 9.50 -24.48
C GLU A 157 -7.54 8.34 -23.98
N SER A 158 -6.91 7.22 -23.61
CA SER A 158 -7.62 6.04 -23.10
C SER A 158 -8.27 6.22 -21.74
N ARG A 159 -7.92 7.32 -21.02
CA ARG A 159 -8.43 7.63 -19.69
C ARG A 159 -8.37 6.43 -18.74
N SER A 160 -7.17 5.82 -18.63
CA SER A 160 -6.86 4.67 -17.79
C SER A 160 -7.38 3.30 -18.30
N ALA A 161 -8.00 3.22 -19.47
CA ALA A 161 -8.44 1.94 -20.01
C ALA A 161 -7.26 1.04 -20.39
N ASP A 162 -6.18 1.62 -20.95
CA ASP A 162 -5.01 0.84 -21.41
C ASP A 162 -4.25 0.21 -20.26
N ILE A 163 -4.02 0.95 -19.18
CA ILE A 163 -3.36 0.38 -17.99
C ILE A 163 -4.26 -0.70 -17.35
N THR A 164 -5.56 -0.44 -17.26
CA THR A 164 -6.53 -1.40 -16.72
C THR A 164 -6.52 -2.69 -17.50
N ASN A 165 -6.57 -2.64 -18.84
CA ASN A 165 -6.52 -3.81 -19.71
C ASN A 165 -5.22 -4.60 -19.51
N ALA A 166 -4.08 -3.92 -19.59
CA ALA A 166 -2.78 -4.57 -19.43
C ALA A 166 -2.60 -5.20 -18.03
N TYR A 167 -3.08 -4.53 -16.99
CA TYR A 167 -3.05 -5.05 -15.64
C TYR A 167 -3.93 -6.29 -15.48
N ILE A 168 -5.16 -6.26 -15.98
CA ILE A 168 -6.09 -7.39 -15.95
C ILE A 168 -5.50 -8.60 -16.69
N ASP A 169 -4.93 -8.39 -17.88
CA ASP A 169 -4.30 -9.47 -18.64
C ASP A 169 -3.16 -10.12 -17.86
N TYR A 170 -2.31 -9.29 -17.23
CA TYR A 170 -1.22 -9.79 -16.39
C TYR A 170 -1.72 -10.53 -15.16
N LEU A 171 -2.71 -9.95 -14.44
CA LEU A 171 -3.30 -10.52 -13.24
C LEU A 171 -3.87 -11.93 -13.53
N LYS A 172 -4.62 -12.08 -14.61
CA LYS A 172 -5.22 -13.37 -15.01
C LYS A 172 -4.17 -14.41 -15.39
N ALA A 173 -3.14 -13.99 -16.13
CA ALA A 173 -2.09 -14.90 -16.61
C ALA A 173 -1.11 -15.32 -15.51
N ASN A 174 -0.78 -14.41 -14.58
CA ASN A 174 0.36 -14.59 -13.68
C ASN A 174 -0.02 -14.69 -12.19
N LYS A 175 -1.24 -14.30 -11.79
CA LYS A 175 -1.75 -14.37 -10.42
C LYS A 175 -0.73 -13.88 -9.37
N PRO A 176 -0.29 -12.61 -9.45
CA PRO A 176 0.79 -12.10 -8.60
C PRO A 176 0.42 -12.20 -7.12
N ALA A 177 1.41 -12.50 -6.26
CA ALA A 177 1.23 -12.47 -4.82
C ALA A 177 0.94 -11.03 -4.35
N PHE A 178 1.74 -10.06 -4.79
CA PHE A 178 1.49 -8.64 -4.56
C PHE A 178 1.56 -7.88 -5.86
N SER A 179 0.57 -7.03 -6.11
CA SER A 179 0.58 -6.15 -7.28
C SER A 179 -0.02 -4.79 -6.96
N ILE A 180 0.51 -3.77 -7.66
CA ILE A 180 -0.02 -2.41 -7.63
C ILE A 180 -0.51 -2.00 -9.02
N CYS A 181 -1.61 -1.24 -9.06
CA CYS A 181 -2.10 -0.54 -10.23
C CYS A 181 -2.41 0.90 -9.84
N ILE A 182 -1.60 1.86 -10.31
CA ILE A 182 -1.67 3.25 -9.88
C ILE A 182 -2.19 4.11 -11.03
N PHE A 183 -3.31 4.78 -10.79
CA PHE A 183 -3.95 5.73 -11.70
C PHE A 183 -3.55 7.15 -11.35
N ASP A 184 -3.29 7.98 -12.35
CA ASP A 184 -3.02 9.42 -12.20
C ASP A 184 -4.28 10.23 -11.91
N SER A 185 -5.44 9.63 -12.10
CA SER A 185 -6.72 10.26 -11.78
C SER A 185 -7.17 9.90 -10.36
N PRO A 186 -7.81 10.82 -9.65
CA PRO A 186 -8.35 12.11 -10.10
C PRO A 186 -7.41 13.33 -9.94
N ASP A 187 -6.11 13.16 -9.67
CA ASP A 187 -5.15 14.26 -9.48
C ASP A 187 -5.08 15.17 -10.72
N VAL A 188 -5.04 14.59 -11.91
CA VAL A 188 -5.03 15.34 -13.18
C VAL A 188 -6.24 16.26 -13.31
N GLU A 189 -7.42 15.79 -12.95
CA GLU A 189 -8.64 16.60 -12.93
C GLU A 189 -8.59 17.66 -11.82
N GLY A 190 -8.03 17.31 -10.66
CA GLY A 190 -7.81 18.23 -9.54
C GLY A 190 -6.94 19.42 -9.95
N HIS A 191 -5.80 19.16 -10.56
CA HIS A 191 -4.91 20.22 -11.05
C HIS A 191 -5.54 21.07 -12.15
N ARG A 192 -6.31 20.47 -13.02
CA ARG A 192 -6.89 21.16 -14.17
C ARG A 192 -8.14 21.99 -13.83
N TYR A 193 -9.01 21.46 -12.98
CA TYR A 193 -10.34 22.01 -12.75
C TYR A 193 -10.62 22.35 -11.28
N GLY A 194 -9.80 21.86 -10.37
CA GLY A 194 -9.94 22.00 -8.93
C GLY A 194 -10.51 20.75 -8.26
N TRP A 195 -10.00 20.46 -7.07
CA TRP A 195 -10.52 19.38 -6.21
C TRP A 195 -11.99 19.65 -5.84
N GLY A 196 -12.84 18.65 -6.03
CA GLY A 196 -14.27 18.76 -5.80
C GLY A 196 -15.06 19.51 -6.89
N SER A 197 -14.41 19.95 -7.98
CA SER A 197 -15.10 20.50 -9.15
C SER A 197 -16.01 19.46 -9.80
N GLU A 198 -16.92 19.91 -10.65
CA GLU A 198 -17.84 19.03 -11.39
C GLU A 198 -17.06 18.02 -12.24
N GLU A 199 -15.97 18.44 -12.90
CA GLU A 199 -15.10 17.61 -13.72
C GLU A 199 -14.35 16.57 -12.89
N TYR A 200 -13.82 16.97 -11.73
CA TYR A 200 -13.20 16.04 -10.77
C TYR A 200 -14.22 15.00 -10.31
N MET A 201 -15.40 15.41 -9.90
CA MET A 201 -16.46 14.51 -9.43
C MET A 201 -17.00 13.59 -10.54
N LYS A 202 -17.06 14.04 -11.80
CA LYS A 202 -17.42 13.20 -12.97
C LYS A 202 -16.37 12.14 -13.28
N ARG A 203 -15.10 12.37 -12.93
CA ARG A 203 -14.04 11.39 -13.15
C ARG A 203 -14.11 10.19 -12.20
N LEU A 204 -14.61 10.39 -10.98
CA LEU A 204 -14.62 9.36 -9.94
C LEU A 204 -15.41 8.10 -10.32
N PRO A 205 -16.64 8.17 -10.90
CA PRO A 205 -17.33 6.96 -11.39
C PRO A 205 -16.60 6.23 -12.51
N GLU A 206 -15.84 6.92 -13.37
CA GLU A 206 -15.03 6.26 -14.41
C GLU A 206 -13.90 5.45 -13.79
N VAL A 207 -13.20 6.02 -12.81
CA VAL A 207 -12.14 5.32 -12.07
C VAL A 207 -12.72 4.16 -11.26
N ASP A 208 -13.87 4.32 -10.62
CA ASP A 208 -14.57 3.24 -9.91
C ASP A 208 -14.92 2.07 -10.83
N ALA A 209 -15.32 2.36 -12.09
CA ALA A 209 -15.57 1.32 -13.08
C ALA A 209 -14.29 0.52 -13.44
N HIS A 210 -13.12 1.16 -13.46
CA HIS A 210 -11.84 0.45 -13.62
C HIS A 210 -11.54 -0.46 -12.42
N ILE A 211 -11.81 0.01 -11.20
CA ILE A 211 -11.68 -0.81 -9.98
C ILE A 211 -12.60 -2.03 -10.06
N ALA A 212 -13.88 -1.84 -10.45
CA ALA A 212 -14.84 -2.94 -10.61
C ALA A 212 -14.33 -4.02 -11.59
N ARG A 213 -13.76 -3.60 -12.72
CA ARG A 213 -13.18 -4.52 -13.72
C ARG A 213 -11.98 -5.32 -13.17
N ILE A 214 -11.12 -4.69 -12.36
CA ILE A 214 -9.99 -5.36 -11.71
C ILE A 214 -10.50 -6.41 -10.73
N VAL A 215 -11.51 -6.09 -9.92
CA VAL A 215 -12.14 -7.04 -8.98
C VAL A 215 -12.73 -8.22 -9.73
N GLU A 216 -13.46 -7.97 -10.82
CA GLU A 216 -14.05 -9.06 -11.62
C GLU A 216 -12.97 -9.96 -12.23
N ALA A 217 -11.87 -9.38 -12.71
CA ALA A 217 -10.73 -10.14 -13.24
C ALA A 217 -10.12 -11.11 -12.21
N THR A 218 -10.15 -10.78 -10.90
CA THR A 218 -9.70 -11.72 -9.86
C THR A 218 -10.66 -12.90 -9.69
N LYS A 219 -11.96 -12.70 -9.89
CA LYS A 219 -12.95 -13.80 -9.88
C LYS A 219 -12.73 -14.72 -11.07
N GLU A 220 -12.57 -14.16 -12.26
CA GLU A 220 -12.24 -14.91 -13.47
C GLU A 220 -10.92 -15.68 -13.34
N ALA A 221 -9.92 -15.11 -12.68
CA ALA A 221 -8.64 -15.76 -12.38
C ALA A 221 -8.75 -16.84 -11.28
N GLY A 222 -9.85 -16.89 -10.52
CA GLY A 222 -10.03 -17.79 -9.38
C GLY A 222 -9.17 -17.44 -8.17
N THR A 223 -8.83 -16.15 -7.99
CA THR A 223 -8.00 -15.65 -6.88
C THR A 223 -8.78 -14.79 -5.88
N TYR A 224 -10.02 -14.41 -6.20
CA TYR A 224 -10.84 -13.48 -5.43
C TYR A 224 -10.94 -13.84 -3.94
N ASP A 225 -11.24 -15.10 -3.63
CA ASP A 225 -11.48 -15.56 -2.25
C ASP A 225 -10.20 -15.61 -1.39
N ASP A 226 -9.04 -15.55 -2.01
CA ASP A 226 -7.73 -15.54 -1.36
C ASP A 226 -7.05 -14.16 -1.46
N THR A 227 -7.79 -13.12 -1.88
CA THR A 227 -7.28 -11.77 -2.13
C THR A 227 -7.71 -10.78 -1.04
N ILE A 228 -6.78 -9.90 -0.65
CA ILE A 228 -7.08 -8.62 -0.01
C ILE A 228 -6.90 -7.53 -1.07
N PHE A 229 -7.94 -6.71 -1.24
CA PHE A 229 -7.88 -5.48 -2.02
C PHE A 229 -7.58 -4.30 -1.11
N MET A 230 -6.74 -3.39 -1.59
CA MET A 230 -6.46 -2.12 -0.95
C MET A 230 -6.74 -0.99 -1.94
N ILE A 231 -7.60 -0.05 -1.58
CA ILE A 231 -7.74 1.23 -2.29
C ILE A 231 -6.99 2.27 -1.49
N VAL A 232 -6.04 2.92 -2.12
CA VAL A 232 -5.19 3.92 -1.46
C VAL A 232 -5.12 5.19 -2.28
N SER A 233 -4.99 6.32 -1.59
CA SER A 233 -4.59 7.59 -2.21
C SER A 233 -3.38 8.15 -1.46
N ASP A 234 -2.55 8.87 -2.13
CA ASP A 234 -1.34 9.45 -1.55
C ASP A 234 -1.62 10.79 -0.84
N HIS A 235 -2.48 11.63 -1.40
CA HIS A 235 -2.91 12.91 -0.84
C HIS A 235 -4.32 13.29 -1.34
N GLY A 236 -4.85 14.36 -0.80
CA GLY A 236 -5.98 15.10 -1.35
C GLY A 236 -5.51 16.39 -2.04
N GLY A 237 -6.36 17.43 -2.03
CA GLY A 237 -6.00 18.72 -2.61
C GLY A 237 -7.02 19.79 -2.31
N ILE A 238 -6.68 21.04 -2.62
CA ILE A 238 -7.53 22.22 -2.46
C ILE A 238 -7.34 23.19 -3.61
N GLY A 239 -8.43 23.79 -4.11
CA GLY A 239 -8.34 24.60 -5.32
C GLY A 239 -7.77 23.74 -6.45
N THR A 240 -6.67 24.15 -7.09
CA THR A 240 -5.98 23.40 -8.16
C THR A 240 -4.60 22.88 -7.71
N GLY A 241 -4.36 22.70 -6.40
CA GLY A 241 -3.05 22.32 -5.89
C GLY A 241 -3.10 21.45 -4.65
N HIS A 242 -1.92 20.95 -4.30
CA HIS A 242 -1.61 20.19 -3.10
C HIS A 242 -0.13 20.42 -2.70
N GLY A 243 0.35 19.78 -1.64
CA GLY A 243 1.74 19.90 -1.15
C GLY A 243 1.86 20.69 0.14
N SER A 244 0.76 21.22 0.66
CA SER A 244 0.70 22.06 1.86
C SER A 244 0.09 21.30 3.05
N THR A 245 -0.41 22.03 4.05
CA THR A 245 -0.78 21.51 5.37
C THR A 245 -2.27 21.51 5.65
N SER A 246 -3.11 21.87 4.67
CA SER A 246 -4.56 21.83 4.89
C SER A 246 -5.06 20.41 5.03
N MET A 247 -6.13 20.21 5.81
CA MET A 247 -6.71 18.86 5.97
C MET A 247 -7.23 18.30 4.66
N ALA A 248 -7.72 19.15 3.76
CA ALA A 248 -8.16 18.75 2.42
C ALA A 248 -7.02 18.13 1.58
N GLU A 249 -5.79 18.57 1.78
CA GLU A 249 -4.58 18.00 1.14
C GLU A 249 -4.04 16.78 1.90
N MET A 250 -4.18 16.78 3.24
CA MET A 250 -3.56 15.80 4.13
C MET A 250 -4.41 14.56 4.36
N GLU A 251 -5.72 14.60 4.14
CA GLU A 251 -6.61 13.46 4.37
C GLU A 251 -6.87 12.71 3.07
N ALA A 252 -6.44 11.48 3.04
CA ALA A 252 -6.47 10.60 1.89
C ALA A 252 -7.17 9.28 2.21
N VAL A 253 -7.53 8.54 1.18
CA VAL A 253 -8.33 7.30 1.27
C VAL A 253 -7.46 6.10 1.63
N LEU A 254 -7.99 5.22 2.48
CA LEU A 254 -7.50 3.87 2.69
C LEU A 254 -8.69 2.94 2.93
N VAL A 255 -8.83 1.93 2.08
CA VAL A 255 -9.85 0.88 2.21
C VAL A 255 -9.17 -0.47 2.10
N PHE A 256 -9.48 -1.38 3.02
CA PHE A 256 -9.16 -2.80 2.94
C PHE A 256 -10.45 -3.58 2.70
N PHE A 257 -10.42 -4.53 1.78
CA PHE A 257 -11.57 -5.36 1.47
C PHE A 257 -11.11 -6.78 1.10
N GLY A 258 -11.89 -7.79 1.49
CA GLY A 258 -11.65 -9.18 1.11
C GLY A 258 -11.34 -10.11 2.29
N LYS A 259 -10.44 -11.07 2.08
CA LYS A 259 -10.15 -12.16 3.01
C LYS A 259 -9.69 -11.66 4.39
N CYS A 260 -10.37 -12.13 5.46
CA CYS A 260 -10.04 -11.81 6.85
C CYS A 260 -10.01 -10.30 7.20
N ILE A 261 -10.70 -9.49 6.42
CA ILE A 261 -10.91 -8.07 6.72
C ILE A 261 -12.25 -7.88 7.44
N LYS A 262 -12.26 -7.11 8.53
CA LYS A 262 -13.49 -6.71 9.24
C LYS A 262 -14.46 -6.02 8.29
N LYS A 263 -15.74 -6.34 8.41
CA LYS A 263 -16.79 -5.78 7.56
C LYS A 263 -17.38 -4.52 8.16
N GLY A 264 -17.55 -3.47 7.33
CA GLY A 264 -18.15 -2.20 7.72
C GLY A 264 -17.41 -1.49 8.86
N TYR A 265 -16.11 -1.75 9.00
CA TYR A 265 -15.32 -1.22 10.10
C TYR A 265 -14.65 0.10 9.72
N LYS A 266 -15.10 1.20 10.30
CA LYS A 266 -14.41 2.48 10.17
C LYS A 266 -13.19 2.49 11.11
N ILE A 267 -12.01 2.64 10.52
CA ILE A 267 -10.76 2.76 11.27
C ILE A 267 -10.71 4.19 11.83
N ASP A 268 -10.84 4.34 13.13
CA ASP A 268 -10.89 5.61 13.86
C ASP A 268 -9.58 5.97 14.57
N VAL A 269 -8.59 5.07 14.55
CA VAL A 269 -7.24 5.35 15.00
C VAL A 269 -6.42 6.06 13.93
N PRO A 270 -5.44 6.88 14.30
CA PRO A 270 -4.58 7.54 13.33
C PRO A 270 -3.85 6.55 12.42
N VAL A 271 -3.95 6.76 11.11
CA VAL A 271 -3.23 6.03 10.07
C VAL A 271 -2.41 7.03 9.27
N VAL A 272 -1.17 6.70 8.98
CA VAL A 272 -0.24 7.52 8.18
C VAL A 272 0.19 6.73 6.95
N ARG A 273 0.55 7.40 5.86
CA ARG A 273 0.89 6.72 4.60
C ARG A 273 1.97 5.64 4.74
N TYR A 274 2.98 5.84 5.57
CA TYR A 274 4.04 4.86 5.79
C TYR A 274 3.61 3.61 6.59
N ASP A 275 2.38 3.57 7.12
CA ASP A 275 1.80 2.36 7.75
C ASP A 275 1.43 1.28 6.71
N THR A 276 1.39 1.66 5.42
CA THR A 276 1.01 0.77 4.32
C THR A 276 1.99 -0.40 4.16
N ALA A 277 3.29 -0.12 4.06
CA ALA A 277 4.31 -1.16 3.85
C ALA A 277 4.35 -2.21 4.98
N PRO A 278 4.43 -1.86 6.28
CA PRO A 278 4.43 -2.85 7.35
C PRO A 278 3.11 -3.62 7.44
N THR A 279 1.97 -3.01 7.05
CA THR A 279 0.68 -3.71 7.00
C THR A 279 0.68 -4.79 5.90
N ILE A 280 1.21 -4.49 4.71
CA ILE A 280 1.33 -5.48 3.63
C ILE A 280 2.33 -6.58 4.04
N ALA A 281 3.46 -6.23 4.65
CA ALA A 281 4.42 -7.22 5.16
C ALA A 281 3.75 -8.17 6.16
N ARG A 282 2.94 -7.64 7.10
CA ARG A 282 2.16 -8.43 8.07
C ARG A 282 1.17 -9.38 7.39
N ILE A 283 0.52 -8.96 6.30
CA ILE A 283 -0.41 -9.82 5.54
C ILE A 283 0.31 -11.08 5.04
N PHE A 284 1.52 -10.97 4.56
CA PHE A 284 2.32 -12.09 4.06
C PHE A 284 3.16 -12.81 5.13
N GLY A 285 3.24 -12.28 6.36
CA GLY A 285 4.15 -12.77 7.39
C GLY A 285 5.62 -12.44 7.10
N ALA A 286 5.88 -11.45 6.25
CA ALA A 286 7.22 -11.01 5.92
C ALA A 286 7.81 -10.14 7.05
N ASP A 287 9.11 -10.26 7.27
CA ASP A 287 9.82 -9.42 8.23
C ASP A 287 9.89 -7.98 7.72
N ALA A 288 9.42 -7.04 8.54
CA ALA A 288 9.56 -5.62 8.27
C ALA A 288 11.04 -5.19 8.45
N PRO A 289 11.65 -4.49 7.49
CA PRO A 289 12.97 -3.89 7.67
C PRO A 289 13.03 -3.04 8.95
N ALA A 290 14.11 -3.17 9.72
CA ALA A 290 14.26 -2.49 11.01
C ALA A 290 14.23 -0.96 10.91
N VAL A 291 14.52 -0.43 9.73
CA VAL A 291 14.48 1.00 9.44
C VAL A 291 13.06 1.55 9.34
N TRP A 292 12.05 0.73 9.04
CA TRP A 292 10.68 1.18 8.92
C TRP A 292 10.15 1.76 10.23
N ARG A 293 9.28 2.76 10.14
CA ARG A 293 8.67 3.47 11.26
C ARG A 293 7.15 3.35 11.29
N GLY A 294 6.55 2.91 10.20
CA GLY A 294 5.13 2.62 10.13
C GLY A 294 4.74 1.48 11.08
N ARG A 295 3.50 1.52 11.56
CA ARG A 295 2.88 0.43 12.30
C ARG A 295 2.02 -0.44 11.41
N VAL A 296 1.73 -1.63 11.85
CA VAL A 296 0.68 -2.46 11.24
C VAL A 296 -0.69 -1.90 11.63
N ILE A 297 -1.60 -1.84 10.68
CA ILE A 297 -3.00 -1.44 10.90
C ILE A 297 -3.79 -2.69 11.30
N GLU A 298 -3.50 -3.22 12.51
CA GLU A 298 -4.12 -4.47 13.02
C GLU A 298 -5.64 -4.34 13.17
N GLU A 299 -6.15 -3.12 13.31
CA GLU A 299 -7.57 -2.83 13.46
C GLU A 299 -8.40 -3.25 12.24
N ALA A 300 -7.78 -3.36 11.07
CA ALA A 300 -8.45 -3.75 9.83
C ALA A 300 -8.79 -5.26 9.77
N PHE A 301 -8.08 -6.10 10.55
CA PHE A 301 -8.19 -7.56 10.45
C PHE A 301 -9.19 -8.15 11.46
N GLU A 302 -9.78 -9.34 11.09
CA GLU A 302 -10.64 -10.15 11.97
C GLU A 302 -9.89 -10.79 13.15
#